data_770a7c4fb811dce9dfc9eaab8e491347
#
_entry.id   770a7c4fb811dce9dfc9eaab8e491347
#
_cell.length_a   1.000
_cell.length_b   1.000
_cell.length_c   1.000
_cell.angle_alpha   90.00
_cell.angle_beta   90.00
_cell.angle_gamma   90.00
#
_symmetry.space_group_name_H-M   'P 1'
#
loop_
_entity.id
_entity.type
_entity.pdbx_description
1 polymer ?
#
loop_
_entity_poly.entity_id
_entity_poly.type
_entity_poly.pdbx_seq_one_letter_code
_entity_poly.pdbx_strand_id
1 'polypeptide(L)'
;MYHSKTSILALYQLMFRVLIFLSCLVILTPNTIADTNPCEKHSCIAVIDAGSTGSRLHIYSYDMDDTNTPIHIEEIWNKKIKPGFASIQPNSVTIDAYLTMLLADAPIHNIPVYFYATAGMRLLPQSQQKKYYDELDSWFRQQSQWQLVEAKTITGNDEALFDWLAVNYKLDTLKSVQNKSVGVMDMGGASVQIVFPMPKNAEISKHNQVELNIYGQNINLYVHSFLGLGQTEMSHQFLNSPSCFANDYPLPDGESGQGNAPSCKEEVTSLMNSVHKVNQQIQPLLALNPVNEWYSIGGISNLASSQLFHFENSELTNQSLLQQGDNQICHQQWDILNGQYPDDEYLYQYCLLSSYYYALMVDGYGINPNQTIHYIPPEQNLDWTIGVVLHRA
;
A
#
# COMPACT_ATOMS: atom_id res chain seq x y z
N MET A 1 -35.98 -53.74 -61.02
CA MET A 1 -34.58 -53.31 -60.81
C MET A 1 -34.52 -51.93 -60.14
N TYR A 2 -35.12 -51.78 -58.94
CA TYR A 2 -35.18 -50.46 -58.25
C TYR A 2 -35.26 -50.63 -56.75
N HIS A 3 -34.39 -51.44 -56.10
CA HIS A 3 -34.42 -51.60 -54.65
C HIS A 3 -33.03 -51.70 -53.96
N SER A 4 -31.93 -51.31 -54.70
CA SER A 4 -30.59 -51.52 -54.12
C SER A 4 -29.79 -50.21 -53.79
N LYS A 5 -30.31 -49.02 -54.15
CA LYS A 5 -29.55 -47.76 -53.91
C LYS A 5 -29.90 -47.03 -52.61
N THR A 6 -31.05 -47.29 -52.03
CA THR A 6 -31.49 -46.59 -50.80
C THR A 6 -30.86 -47.15 -49.51
N SER A 7 -30.46 -48.43 -49.48
CA SER A 7 -29.88 -49.05 -48.32
C SER A 7 -28.43 -48.66 -48.08
N ILE A 8 -27.65 -48.36 -49.13
CA ILE A 8 -26.23 -47.98 -49.02
C ILE A 8 -26.09 -46.54 -48.56
N LEU A 9 -26.98 -45.64 -49.01
CA LEU A 9 -26.94 -44.23 -48.56
C LEU A 9 -27.32 -44.06 -47.09
N ALA A 10 -28.28 -44.89 -46.58
CA ALA A 10 -28.66 -44.88 -45.17
C ALA A 10 -27.53 -45.39 -44.26
N LEU A 11 -26.78 -46.41 -44.71
CA LEU A 11 -25.65 -46.96 -43.98
C LEU A 11 -24.47 -45.94 -43.92
N TYR A 12 -24.20 -45.22 -45.01
CA TYR A 12 -23.19 -44.17 -45.02
C TYR A 12 -23.54 -43.00 -44.12
N GLN A 13 -24.78 -42.56 -44.10
CA GLN A 13 -25.24 -41.49 -43.19
C GLN A 13 -25.21 -41.91 -41.70
N LEU A 14 -25.47 -43.17 -41.41
CA LEU A 14 -25.40 -43.72 -40.02
C LEU A 14 -23.92 -43.83 -39.58
N MET A 15 -23.02 -44.31 -40.43
CA MET A 15 -21.58 -44.38 -40.16
C MET A 15 -20.97 -42.99 -40.00
N PHE A 16 -21.38 -41.99 -40.80
CA PHE A 16 -20.88 -40.62 -40.71
C PHE A 16 -21.35 -39.93 -39.44
N ARG A 17 -22.58 -40.20 -38.98
CA ARG A 17 -23.08 -39.69 -37.66
C ARG A 17 -22.40 -40.35 -36.46
N VAL A 18 -22.07 -41.63 -36.52
CA VAL A 18 -21.34 -42.34 -35.47
C VAL A 18 -19.88 -41.89 -35.40
N LEU A 19 -19.23 -41.61 -36.55
CA LEU A 19 -17.87 -41.03 -36.58
C LEU A 19 -17.80 -39.60 -36.03
N ILE A 20 -18.81 -38.76 -36.29
CA ILE A 20 -18.90 -37.44 -35.72
C ILE A 20 -19.15 -37.48 -34.21
N PHE A 21 -19.96 -38.44 -33.71
CA PHE A 21 -20.16 -38.61 -32.27
C PHE A 21 -18.92 -39.17 -31.58
N LEU A 22 -18.13 -40.04 -32.18
CA LEU A 22 -16.87 -40.51 -31.63
C LEU A 22 -15.75 -39.43 -31.65
N SER A 23 -15.74 -38.56 -32.65
CA SER A 23 -14.76 -37.45 -32.71
C SER A 23 -15.07 -36.34 -31.72
N CYS A 24 -16.34 -36.17 -31.31
CA CYS A 24 -16.71 -35.19 -30.26
C CYS A 24 -16.49 -35.71 -28.82
N LEU A 25 -16.25 -37.02 -28.62
CA LEU A 25 -16.04 -37.62 -27.29
C LEU A 25 -14.56 -37.63 -26.84
N VAL A 26 -13.63 -37.20 -27.68
CA VAL A 26 -12.18 -37.23 -27.38
C VAL A 26 -11.61 -35.84 -26.97
N ILE A 27 -12.42 -34.76 -26.92
CA ILE A 27 -11.93 -33.45 -26.51
C ILE A 27 -12.77 -32.89 -25.34
N LEU A 28 -12.84 -33.62 -24.25
CA LEU A 28 -13.21 -33.11 -22.92
C LEU A 28 -12.44 -33.89 -21.85
N THR A 29 -11.11 -33.94 -22.00
CA THR A 29 -10.31 -33.97 -20.78
C THR A 29 -10.32 -32.54 -20.27
N PRO A 30 -10.92 -32.23 -19.13
CA PRO A 30 -10.56 -31.02 -18.44
C PRO A 30 -9.04 -31.17 -18.21
N ASN A 31 -8.23 -30.31 -18.81
CA ASN A 31 -6.95 -29.97 -18.22
C ASN A 31 -7.30 -29.38 -16.85
N THR A 32 -7.49 -30.21 -15.86
CA THR A 32 -7.23 -29.82 -14.50
C THR A 32 -5.74 -29.57 -14.48
N ILE A 33 -5.35 -28.33 -14.78
CA ILE A 33 -4.13 -27.78 -14.21
C ILE A 33 -4.40 -27.98 -12.72
N ALA A 34 -3.80 -29.02 -12.15
CA ALA A 34 -3.71 -29.14 -10.72
C ALA A 34 -3.07 -27.83 -10.28
N ASP A 35 -3.84 -27.02 -9.60
CA ASP A 35 -3.35 -25.78 -8.97
C ASP A 35 -2.36 -26.28 -7.93
N THR A 36 -1.11 -26.47 -8.36
CA THR A 36 -0.05 -27.00 -7.50
C THR A 36 0.23 -25.90 -6.52
N ASN A 37 -0.08 -26.16 -5.23
CA ASN A 37 0.23 -25.25 -4.15
C ASN A 37 1.69 -24.77 -4.31
N PRO A 38 1.96 -23.48 -4.58
CA PRO A 38 3.31 -22.96 -4.80
C PRO A 38 4.25 -23.29 -3.63
N CYS A 39 3.70 -23.38 -2.42
CA CYS A 39 4.46 -23.65 -1.20
C CYS A 39 4.97 -25.11 -1.07
N GLU A 40 4.64 -25.99 -2.01
CA GLU A 40 5.28 -27.32 -2.10
C GLU A 40 6.68 -27.25 -2.73
N LYS A 41 6.97 -26.19 -3.47
CA LYS A 41 8.24 -26.01 -4.20
C LYS A 41 9.05 -24.81 -3.73
N HIS A 42 8.38 -23.80 -3.21
CA HIS A 42 8.94 -22.54 -2.75
C HIS A 42 8.67 -22.37 -1.25
N SER A 43 9.47 -21.58 -0.59
CA SER A 43 9.17 -21.11 0.76
C SER A 43 7.96 -20.18 0.73
N CYS A 44 7.13 -20.20 1.77
CA CYS A 44 5.99 -19.31 1.88
C CYS A 44 5.91 -18.66 3.25
N ILE A 45 5.31 -17.46 3.25
CA ILE A 45 5.10 -16.64 4.45
C ILE A 45 3.79 -15.87 4.32
N ALA A 46 3.08 -15.73 5.42
CA ALA A 46 1.92 -14.86 5.53
C ALA A 46 2.30 -13.62 6.34
N VAL A 47 2.00 -12.44 5.82
CA VAL A 47 2.17 -11.17 6.52
C VAL A 47 0.82 -10.47 6.60
N ILE A 48 0.41 -10.11 7.81
CA ILE A 48 -0.79 -9.33 8.03
C ILE A 48 -0.37 -7.88 8.31
N ASP A 49 -0.74 -6.98 7.38
CA ASP A 49 -0.74 -5.55 7.60
C ASP A 49 -2.02 -5.14 8.33
N ALA A 50 -1.92 -4.77 9.59
CA ALA A 50 -3.03 -4.22 10.38
C ALA A 50 -2.96 -2.68 10.40
N GLY A 51 -3.34 -2.08 9.28
CA GLY A 51 -3.32 -0.64 9.04
C GLY A 51 -4.42 0.13 9.77
N SER A 52 -4.34 1.45 9.71
CA SER A 52 -5.30 2.37 10.38
C SER A 52 -6.72 2.30 9.78
N THR A 53 -6.84 2.06 8.49
CA THR A 53 -8.12 2.07 7.76
C THR A 53 -8.65 0.68 7.40
N GLY A 54 -7.82 -0.36 7.52
CA GLY A 54 -8.16 -1.74 7.21
C GLY A 54 -7.01 -2.67 7.54
N SER A 55 -7.28 -3.99 7.52
CA SER A 55 -6.23 -4.99 7.59
C SER A 55 -6.18 -5.80 6.31
N ARG A 56 -4.97 -6.19 5.91
CA ARG A 56 -4.74 -7.02 4.75
C ARG A 56 -3.86 -8.22 5.10
N LEU A 57 -4.29 -9.42 4.72
CA LEU A 57 -3.45 -10.60 4.70
C LEU A 57 -2.81 -10.72 3.34
N HIS A 58 -1.49 -10.88 3.32
CA HIS A 58 -0.70 -11.19 2.14
C HIS A 58 -0.06 -12.57 2.32
N ILE A 59 -0.09 -13.39 1.29
CA ILE A 59 0.65 -14.65 1.24
C ILE A 59 1.67 -14.55 0.11
N TYR A 60 2.93 -14.74 0.45
CA TYR A 60 4.04 -14.68 -0.49
C TYR A 60 4.68 -16.05 -0.65
N SER A 61 5.09 -16.37 -1.89
CA SER A 61 6.10 -17.39 -2.18
C SER A 61 7.44 -16.74 -2.50
N TYR A 62 8.54 -17.39 -2.19
CA TYR A 62 9.87 -16.90 -2.47
C TYR A 62 10.89 -18.05 -2.49
N ASP A 63 12.03 -17.80 -3.11
CA ASP A 63 13.22 -18.65 -3.05
C ASP A 63 14.30 -17.98 -2.21
N MET A 64 15.34 -18.73 -1.85
CA MET A 64 16.55 -18.18 -1.22
C MET A 64 17.71 -18.24 -2.20
N ASP A 65 18.50 -17.19 -2.26
CA ASP A 65 19.78 -17.22 -2.98
C ASP A 65 20.91 -17.84 -2.14
N ASP A 66 22.11 -17.92 -2.73
CA ASP A 66 23.29 -18.49 -2.08
C ASP A 66 23.76 -17.66 -0.86
N THR A 67 23.29 -16.44 -0.70
CA THR A 67 23.58 -15.54 0.44
C THR A 67 22.52 -15.61 1.52
N ASN A 68 21.55 -16.52 1.39
CA ASN A 68 20.38 -16.65 2.26
C ASN A 68 19.53 -15.37 2.27
N THR A 69 19.37 -14.75 1.11
CA THR A 69 18.50 -13.58 0.91
C THR A 69 17.31 -13.97 0.01
N PRO A 70 16.07 -13.58 0.34
CA PRO A 70 14.90 -13.89 -0.47
C PRO A 70 14.97 -13.29 -1.87
N ILE A 71 14.64 -14.12 -2.85
CA ILE A 71 14.52 -13.76 -4.27
C ILE A 71 13.21 -14.30 -4.84
N HIS A 72 12.80 -13.84 -6.02
CA HIS A 72 11.58 -14.27 -6.70
C HIS A 72 10.34 -14.18 -5.81
N ILE A 73 10.27 -13.09 -5.00
CA ILE A 73 9.13 -12.86 -4.10
C ILE A 73 7.91 -12.56 -4.95
N GLU A 74 6.87 -13.38 -4.80
CA GLU A 74 5.60 -13.27 -5.51
C GLU A 74 4.44 -13.28 -4.53
N GLU A 75 3.53 -12.30 -4.62
CA GLU A 75 2.27 -12.33 -3.90
C GLU A 75 1.32 -13.31 -4.58
N ILE A 76 1.05 -14.44 -3.92
CA ILE A 76 0.21 -15.50 -4.48
C ILE A 76 -1.24 -15.40 -4.04
N TRP A 77 -1.51 -14.64 -2.99
CA TRP A 77 -2.87 -14.37 -2.52
C TRP A 77 -2.91 -13.20 -1.55
N ASN A 78 -4.00 -12.43 -1.60
CA ASN A 78 -4.26 -11.41 -0.59
C ASN A 78 -5.76 -11.23 -0.30
N LYS A 79 -6.07 -10.69 0.88
CA LYS A 79 -7.43 -10.32 1.28
C LYS A 79 -7.41 -9.10 2.17
N LYS A 80 -8.24 -8.10 1.84
CA LYS A 80 -8.41 -6.87 2.63
C LYS A 80 -9.78 -6.85 3.28
N ILE A 81 -9.82 -6.42 4.55
CA ILE A 81 -11.06 -6.14 5.29
C ILE A 81 -11.02 -4.74 5.92
N LYS A 82 -12.18 -4.17 6.16
CA LYS A 82 -12.40 -2.93 6.91
C LYS A 82 -13.28 -3.23 8.14
N PRO A 83 -13.23 -2.40 9.21
CA PRO A 83 -12.30 -1.28 9.44
C PRO A 83 -10.88 -1.74 9.83
N GLY A 84 -9.98 -0.78 10.16
CA GLY A 84 -8.66 -1.09 10.72
C GLY A 84 -8.75 -1.81 12.06
N PHE A 85 -7.75 -2.67 12.35
CA PHE A 85 -7.72 -3.50 13.57
C PHE A 85 -7.80 -2.68 14.86
N ALA A 86 -7.17 -1.50 14.91
CA ALA A 86 -7.21 -0.60 16.06
C ALA A 86 -8.59 0.05 16.30
N SER A 87 -9.52 -0.04 15.35
CA SER A 87 -10.87 0.57 15.45
C SER A 87 -11.94 -0.38 16.00
N ILE A 88 -11.64 -1.67 16.11
CA ILE A 88 -12.57 -2.65 16.69
C ILE A 88 -12.41 -2.74 18.22
N GLN A 89 -13.34 -3.41 18.90
CA GLN A 89 -13.23 -3.60 20.36
C GLN A 89 -12.24 -4.73 20.69
N PRO A 90 -11.30 -4.53 21.64
CA PRO A 90 -10.32 -5.56 22.04
C PRO A 90 -10.94 -6.58 23.00
N ASN A 91 -11.85 -7.39 22.50
CA ASN A 91 -12.45 -8.50 23.25
C ASN A 91 -12.49 -9.76 22.38
N SER A 92 -12.61 -10.92 23.00
CA SER A 92 -12.53 -12.22 22.34
C SER A 92 -13.52 -12.37 21.20
N VAL A 93 -14.76 -11.95 21.36
CA VAL A 93 -15.82 -12.11 20.34
C VAL A 93 -15.51 -11.29 19.08
N THR A 94 -15.10 -10.04 19.27
CA THR A 94 -14.82 -9.14 18.14
C THR A 94 -13.53 -9.53 17.43
N ILE A 95 -12.48 -9.88 18.18
CA ILE A 95 -11.21 -10.34 17.63
C ILE A 95 -11.38 -11.66 16.87
N ASP A 96 -12.13 -12.63 17.43
CA ASP A 96 -12.46 -13.89 16.76
C ASP A 96 -13.14 -13.64 15.40
N ALA A 97 -14.22 -12.85 15.40
CA ALA A 97 -14.94 -12.54 14.16
C ALA A 97 -14.05 -11.84 13.13
N TYR A 98 -13.20 -10.90 13.58
CA TYR A 98 -12.30 -10.14 12.72
C TYR A 98 -11.22 -11.03 12.07
N LEU A 99 -10.51 -11.82 12.87
CA LEU A 99 -9.46 -12.70 12.40
C LEU A 99 -10.03 -13.84 11.53
N THR A 100 -11.17 -14.42 11.93
CA THR A 100 -11.88 -15.40 11.11
C THR A 100 -12.23 -14.82 9.75
N MET A 101 -12.76 -13.61 9.67
CA MET A 101 -13.08 -12.94 8.41
C MET A 101 -11.82 -12.65 7.57
N LEU A 102 -10.73 -12.18 8.20
CA LEU A 102 -9.48 -11.84 7.50
C LEU A 102 -8.82 -13.06 6.89
N LEU A 103 -8.79 -14.17 7.64
CA LEU A 103 -8.09 -15.41 7.27
C LEU A 103 -8.98 -16.39 6.49
N ALA A 104 -10.28 -16.11 6.36
CA ALA A 104 -11.19 -16.95 5.58
C ALA A 104 -10.78 -16.98 4.09
N ASP A 105 -11.03 -18.13 3.47
CA ASP A 105 -10.80 -18.39 2.04
C ASP A 105 -9.30 -18.35 1.61
N ALA A 106 -8.36 -18.19 2.55
CA ALA A 106 -6.95 -18.29 2.22
C ALA A 106 -6.65 -19.74 1.72
N PRO A 107 -6.04 -19.88 0.54
CA PRO A 107 -5.87 -21.21 -0.07
C PRO A 107 -4.73 -22.02 0.55
N ILE A 108 -3.88 -21.38 1.37
CA ILE A 108 -2.65 -21.96 1.89
C ILE A 108 -2.62 -21.82 3.41
N HIS A 109 -2.26 -22.89 4.08
CA HIS A 109 -2.19 -23.01 5.53
C HIS A 109 -0.85 -23.60 5.98
N ASN A 110 -0.62 -23.63 7.29
CA ASN A 110 0.59 -24.19 7.92
C ASN A 110 1.89 -23.47 7.50
N ILE A 111 1.79 -22.18 7.21
CA ILE A 111 2.93 -21.30 6.91
C ILE A 111 3.16 -20.31 8.05
N PRO A 112 4.38 -19.78 8.22
CA PRO A 112 4.68 -18.73 9.20
C PRO A 112 3.80 -17.50 8.99
N VAL A 113 3.23 -16.95 10.07
CA VAL A 113 2.39 -15.76 10.06
C VAL A 113 3.06 -14.67 10.91
N TYR A 114 3.22 -13.51 10.32
CA TYR A 114 3.62 -12.27 11.00
C TYR A 114 2.44 -11.30 11.01
N PHE A 115 2.03 -10.87 12.18
CA PHE A 115 0.97 -9.89 12.36
C PHE A 115 1.57 -8.55 12.79
N TYR A 116 1.63 -7.61 11.88
CA TYR A 116 2.20 -6.29 12.15
C TYR A 116 1.14 -5.19 12.08
N ALA A 117 0.91 -4.54 13.22
CA ALA A 117 0.06 -3.37 13.26
C ALA A 117 0.89 -2.10 13.14
N THR A 118 0.34 -1.10 12.46
CA THR A 118 1.03 0.13 12.10
C THR A 118 0.49 1.35 12.87
N ALA A 119 0.42 2.50 12.24
CA ALA A 119 0.11 3.79 12.86
C ALA A 119 -1.20 3.80 13.65
N GLY A 120 -2.26 3.12 13.18
CA GLY A 120 -3.52 3.04 13.92
C GLY A 120 -3.37 2.50 15.33
N MET A 121 -2.55 1.47 15.49
CA MET A 121 -2.24 0.92 16.83
C MET A 121 -1.27 1.83 17.60
N ARG A 122 -0.32 2.50 16.95
CA ARG A 122 0.62 3.43 17.62
C ARG A 122 -0.09 4.61 18.30
N LEU A 123 -1.28 5.00 17.80
CA LEU A 123 -2.10 6.04 18.42
C LEU A 123 -2.78 5.59 19.73
N LEU A 124 -2.88 4.28 20.00
CA LEU A 124 -3.50 3.76 21.21
C LEU A 124 -2.51 3.67 22.37
N PRO A 125 -2.96 3.87 23.63
CA PRO A 125 -2.15 3.62 24.82
C PRO A 125 -1.64 2.17 24.86
N GLN A 126 -0.42 1.94 25.36
CA GLN A 126 0.18 0.60 25.45
C GLN A 126 -0.71 -0.42 26.18
N SER A 127 -1.40 0.02 27.26
CA SER A 127 -2.31 -0.85 28.01
C SER A 127 -3.51 -1.31 27.18
N GLN A 128 -3.94 -0.53 26.19
CA GLN A 128 -4.98 -0.90 25.25
C GLN A 128 -4.43 -1.81 24.16
N GLN A 129 -3.26 -1.48 23.58
CA GLN A 129 -2.58 -2.35 22.63
C GLN A 129 -2.39 -3.77 23.18
N LYS A 130 -1.96 -3.87 24.47
CA LYS A 130 -1.79 -5.17 25.12
C LYS A 130 -3.05 -6.03 25.10
N LYS A 131 -4.23 -5.44 25.29
CA LYS A 131 -5.50 -6.20 25.24
C LYS A 131 -5.76 -6.80 23.85
N TYR A 132 -5.47 -6.05 22.78
CA TYR A 132 -5.59 -6.59 21.41
C TYR A 132 -4.68 -7.78 21.21
N TYR A 133 -3.43 -7.70 21.62
CA TYR A 133 -2.47 -8.78 21.43
C TYR A 133 -2.73 -9.99 22.34
N ASP A 134 -3.20 -9.79 23.58
CA ASP A 134 -3.59 -10.89 24.46
C ASP A 134 -4.73 -11.72 23.83
N GLU A 135 -5.75 -11.07 23.26
CA GLU A 135 -6.86 -11.74 22.57
C GLU A 135 -6.43 -12.39 21.25
N LEU A 136 -5.60 -11.68 20.47
CA LEU A 136 -5.05 -12.19 19.22
C LEU A 136 -4.22 -13.47 19.44
N ASP A 137 -3.30 -13.44 20.39
CA ASP A 137 -2.49 -14.60 20.78
C ASP A 137 -3.35 -15.77 21.25
N SER A 138 -4.40 -15.48 22.06
CA SER A 138 -5.36 -16.49 22.51
C SER A 138 -6.08 -17.15 21.34
N TRP A 139 -6.47 -16.36 20.33
CA TRP A 139 -7.12 -16.85 19.12
C TRP A 139 -6.19 -17.76 18.31
N PHE A 140 -4.98 -17.28 17.99
CA PHE A 140 -4.02 -18.08 17.19
C PHE A 140 -3.62 -19.38 17.85
N ARG A 141 -3.50 -19.45 19.18
CA ARG A 141 -3.22 -20.70 19.91
C ARG A 141 -4.32 -21.77 19.75
N GLN A 142 -5.53 -21.36 19.40
CA GLN A 142 -6.65 -22.27 19.16
C GLN A 142 -6.72 -22.74 17.69
N GLN A 143 -5.93 -22.12 16.78
CA GLN A 143 -5.91 -22.47 15.37
C GLN A 143 -4.82 -23.51 15.09
N SER A 144 -5.20 -24.62 14.46
CA SER A 144 -4.23 -25.62 13.99
C SER A 144 -3.64 -25.31 12.62
N GLN A 145 -4.24 -24.38 11.89
CA GLN A 145 -3.91 -24.06 10.49
C GLN A 145 -2.97 -22.85 10.32
N TRP A 146 -2.73 -22.09 11.39
CA TRP A 146 -1.94 -20.87 11.33
C TRP A 146 -0.82 -20.89 12.37
N GLN A 147 0.42 -20.62 11.92
CA GLN A 147 1.60 -20.63 12.77
C GLN A 147 2.03 -19.18 13.05
N LEU A 148 1.45 -18.53 14.04
CA LEU A 148 1.85 -17.18 14.44
C LEU A 148 3.29 -17.20 14.96
N VAL A 149 4.18 -16.48 14.25
CA VAL A 149 5.58 -16.32 14.63
C VAL A 149 5.75 -15.07 15.50
N GLU A 150 5.17 -13.95 15.06
CA GLU A 150 5.28 -12.68 15.77
C GLU A 150 4.01 -11.85 15.55
N ALA A 151 3.52 -11.21 16.62
CA ALA A 151 2.46 -10.21 16.55
C ALA A 151 2.88 -8.98 17.35
N LYS A 152 2.95 -7.82 16.72
CA LYS A 152 3.32 -6.57 17.38
C LYS A 152 2.89 -5.32 16.63
N THR A 153 2.87 -4.20 17.33
CA THR A 153 2.90 -2.87 16.70
C THR A 153 4.34 -2.56 16.30
N ILE A 154 4.59 -2.46 15.00
CA ILE A 154 5.91 -2.07 14.49
C ILE A 154 6.16 -0.58 14.70
N THR A 155 7.42 -0.20 14.84
CA THR A 155 7.77 1.22 14.91
C THR A 155 7.56 1.88 13.54
N GLY A 156 7.38 3.20 13.52
CA GLY A 156 7.28 3.90 12.24
C GLY A 156 8.56 3.82 11.40
N ASN A 157 9.71 3.63 12.05
CA ASN A 157 10.97 3.44 11.35
C ASN A 157 11.12 2.03 10.76
N ASP A 158 10.56 0.99 11.42
CA ASP A 158 10.49 -0.35 10.83
C ASP A 158 9.59 -0.35 9.58
N GLU A 159 8.41 0.29 9.68
CA GLU A 159 7.50 0.45 8.56
C GLU A 159 8.20 1.16 7.39
N ALA A 160 8.86 2.30 7.67
CA ALA A 160 9.65 3.06 6.69
C ALA A 160 10.75 2.22 6.02
N LEU A 161 11.47 1.39 6.78
CA LEU A 161 12.46 0.47 6.24
C LEU A 161 11.83 -0.55 5.29
N PHE A 162 10.69 -1.13 5.68
CA PHE A 162 9.99 -2.12 4.86
C PHE A 162 9.44 -1.50 3.57
N ASP A 163 8.92 -0.28 3.60
CA ASP A 163 8.53 0.49 2.41
C ASP A 163 9.70 0.64 1.45
N TRP A 164 10.84 1.07 1.98
CA TRP A 164 12.05 1.28 1.18
C TRP A 164 12.55 -0.03 0.55
N LEU A 165 12.56 -1.11 1.31
CA LEU A 165 12.94 -2.44 0.82
C LEU A 165 12.01 -2.90 -0.30
N ALA A 166 10.69 -2.75 -0.12
CA ALA A 166 9.69 -3.17 -1.10
C ALA A 166 9.83 -2.42 -2.43
N VAL A 167 9.94 -1.09 -2.38
CA VAL A 167 10.12 -0.25 -3.57
C VAL A 167 11.43 -0.58 -4.29
N ASN A 168 12.56 -0.60 -3.57
CA ASN A 168 13.86 -0.85 -4.17
C ASN A 168 14.01 -2.29 -4.67
N TYR A 169 13.34 -3.27 -4.05
CA TYR A 169 13.24 -4.63 -4.57
C TYR A 169 12.50 -4.66 -5.92
N LYS A 170 11.34 -4.01 -6.00
CA LYS A 170 10.54 -3.93 -7.23
C LYS A 170 11.28 -3.26 -8.38
N LEU A 171 12.11 -2.26 -8.07
CA LEU A 171 12.93 -1.53 -9.04
C LEU A 171 14.25 -2.26 -9.38
N ASP A 172 14.53 -3.41 -8.78
CA ASP A 172 15.77 -4.18 -8.91
C ASP A 172 17.05 -3.37 -8.58
N THR A 173 16.91 -2.36 -7.70
CA THR A 173 18.05 -1.51 -7.30
C THR A 173 18.89 -2.11 -6.17
N LEU A 174 18.39 -3.14 -5.48
CA LEU A 174 19.07 -3.78 -4.35
C LEU A 174 20.18 -4.74 -4.76
N LYS A 175 20.14 -5.28 -5.99
CA LYS A 175 21.06 -6.33 -6.44
C LYS A 175 22.30 -5.80 -7.17
N SER A 176 22.34 -4.53 -7.52
CA SER A 176 23.42 -3.96 -8.33
C SER A 176 24.03 -2.72 -7.69
N VAL A 177 25.35 -2.73 -7.47
CA VAL A 177 26.13 -1.56 -7.03
C VAL A 177 26.03 -0.39 -8.03
N GLN A 178 25.72 -0.68 -9.29
CA GLN A 178 25.56 0.33 -10.35
C GLN A 178 24.18 1.00 -10.32
N ASN A 179 23.17 0.32 -9.83
CA ASN A 179 21.84 0.87 -9.66
C ASN A 179 21.77 1.60 -8.32
N LYS A 180 21.67 2.91 -8.37
CA LYS A 180 21.51 3.70 -7.14
C LYS A 180 20.13 3.44 -6.55
N SER A 181 20.09 3.08 -5.28
CA SER A 181 18.83 3.01 -4.54
C SER A 181 18.16 4.39 -4.47
N VAL A 182 16.84 4.38 -4.54
CA VAL A 182 16.02 5.60 -4.58
C VAL A 182 15.56 6.01 -3.19
N GLY A 183 15.11 7.26 -3.06
CA GLY A 183 14.36 7.70 -1.90
C GLY A 183 12.90 7.25 -1.99
N VAL A 184 12.29 6.95 -0.85
CA VAL A 184 10.91 6.48 -0.76
C VAL A 184 10.13 7.32 0.24
N MET A 185 8.89 7.65 -0.12
CA MET A 185 7.91 8.31 0.74
C MET A 185 6.64 7.48 0.75
N ASP A 186 6.17 7.06 1.94
CA ASP A 186 4.84 6.48 2.09
C ASP A 186 3.88 7.49 2.72
N MET A 187 2.70 7.62 2.10
CA MET A 187 1.64 8.52 2.54
C MET A 187 0.48 7.70 3.11
N GLY A 188 0.66 7.22 4.34
CA GLY A 188 -0.31 6.38 5.02
C GLY A 188 -1.53 7.14 5.58
N GLY A 189 -2.44 6.41 6.25
CA GLY A 189 -3.66 6.99 6.85
C GLY A 189 -3.40 7.79 8.13
N ALA A 190 -2.55 7.28 9.03
CA ALA A 190 -2.28 7.92 10.32
C ALA A 190 -0.83 8.39 10.50
N SER A 191 0.09 7.98 9.64
CA SER A 191 1.48 8.46 9.61
C SER A 191 1.99 8.58 8.18
N VAL A 192 3.09 9.30 8.00
CA VAL A 192 3.85 9.34 6.76
C VAL A 192 5.29 8.95 7.04
N GLN A 193 5.92 8.27 6.09
CA GLN A 193 7.30 7.81 6.17
C GLN A 193 8.15 8.48 5.10
N ILE A 194 9.43 8.73 5.44
CA ILE A 194 10.45 9.16 4.48
C ILE A 194 11.74 8.38 4.73
N VAL A 195 12.27 7.79 3.66
CA VAL A 195 13.50 6.98 3.70
C VAL A 195 14.38 7.32 2.51
N PHE A 196 15.66 7.51 2.75
CA PHE A 196 16.61 7.75 1.67
C PHE A 196 18.03 7.31 2.04
N PRO A 197 18.85 6.97 1.03
CA PRO A 197 20.25 6.61 1.25
C PRO A 197 21.07 7.79 1.79
N MET A 198 21.96 7.48 2.73
CA MET A 198 22.85 8.44 3.37
C MET A 198 24.31 7.96 3.32
N PRO A 199 25.30 8.87 3.28
CA PRO A 199 26.68 8.51 3.48
C PRO A 199 26.92 7.85 4.86
N LYS A 200 27.82 6.88 4.92
CA LYS A 200 28.10 6.14 6.16
C LYS A 200 28.52 7.00 7.35
N ASN A 201 29.15 8.14 7.07
CA ASN A 201 29.67 9.07 8.06
C ASN A 201 28.75 10.30 8.28
N ALA A 202 27.49 10.24 7.86
CA ALA A 202 26.54 11.31 8.11
C ALA A 202 26.25 11.44 9.61
N GLU A 203 26.29 12.67 10.10
CA GLU A 203 25.93 12.97 11.49
C GLU A 203 24.42 13.06 11.64
N ILE A 204 23.80 11.92 11.96
CA ILE A 204 22.36 11.82 12.21
C ILE A 204 22.11 11.08 13.51
N SER A 205 20.91 11.28 14.08
CA SER A 205 20.50 10.52 15.26
C SER A 205 20.49 9.02 14.96
N LYS A 206 21.09 8.22 15.84
CA LYS A 206 21.06 6.76 15.73
C LYS A 206 19.66 6.16 15.64
N HIS A 207 18.67 6.86 16.19
CA HIS A 207 17.28 6.44 16.09
C HIS A 207 16.73 6.47 14.67
N ASN A 208 17.26 7.36 13.83
CA ASN A 208 16.84 7.55 12.45
C ASN A 208 17.83 6.96 11.44
N GLN A 209 18.80 6.18 11.91
CA GLN A 209 19.80 5.54 11.07
C GLN A 209 19.57 4.03 11.02
N VAL A 210 19.58 3.46 9.81
CA VAL A 210 19.58 2.02 9.58
C VAL A 210 20.79 1.65 8.72
N GLU A 211 21.59 0.70 9.20
CA GLU A 211 22.62 0.04 8.40
C GLU A 211 22.07 -1.31 7.97
N LEU A 212 21.97 -1.51 6.66
CA LEU A 212 21.40 -2.71 6.06
C LEU A 212 22.48 -3.44 5.26
N ASN A 213 22.57 -4.76 5.44
CA ASN A 213 23.30 -5.62 4.53
C ASN A 213 22.32 -6.52 3.79
N ILE A 214 22.20 -6.34 2.49
CA ILE A 214 21.29 -7.10 1.64
C ILE A 214 21.92 -7.34 0.28
N TYR A 215 21.83 -8.56 -0.26
CA TYR A 215 22.47 -8.97 -1.51
C TYR A 215 23.98 -8.63 -1.55
N GLY A 216 24.66 -8.73 -0.39
CA GLY A 216 26.09 -8.41 -0.25
C GLY A 216 26.42 -6.92 -0.30
N GLN A 217 25.45 -6.04 -0.29
CA GLN A 217 25.63 -4.59 -0.26
C GLN A 217 25.40 -4.04 1.15
N ASN A 218 26.27 -3.10 1.56
CA ASN A 218 26.09 -2.33 2.80
C ASN A 218 25.47 -0.98 2.46
N ILE A 219 24.23 -0.76 2.87
CA ILE A 219 23.46 0.44 2.59
C ILE A 219 23.17 1.16 3.91
N ASN A 220 23.43 2.46 3.94
CA ASN A 220 23.06 3.30 5.09
C ASN A 220 21.86 4.14 4.69
N LEU A 221 20.83 4.13 5.53
CA LEU A 221 19.58 4.82 5.32
C LEU A 221 19.31 5.82 6.44
N TYR A 222 18.75 6.95 6.07
CA TYR A 222 17.93 7.75 6.96
C TYR A 222 16.50 7.22 6.90
N VAL A 223 15.89 6.98 8.05
CA VAL A 223 14.50 6.53 8.18
C VAL A 223 13.77 7.42 9.18
N HIS A 224 12.57 7.87 8.84
CA HIS A 224 11.75 8.63 9.77
C HIS A 224 10.27 8.46 9.48
N SER A 225 9.46 8.47 10.54
CA SER A 225 8.00 8.43 10.47
C SER A 225 7.40 9.57 11.29
N PHE A 226 6.49 10.32 10.69
CA PHE A 226 5.71 11.36 11.35
C PHE A 226 4.32 10.82 11.67
N LEU A 227 4.13 10.37 12.91
CA LEU A 227 2.81 9.96 13.42
C LEU A 227 1.91 11.19 13.56
N GLY A 228 0.64 11.07 13.15
CA GLY A 228 -0.32 12.17 13.15
C GLY A 228 -0.33 13.01 11.87
N LEU A 229 0.60 12.75 10.91
CA LEU A 229 0.62 13.39 9.61
C LEU A 229 0.04 12.51 8.48
N GLY A 230 -0.53 11.33 8.76
CA GLY A 230 -1.20 10.57 7.72
C GLY A 230 -2.45 11.29 7.19
N GLN A 231 -2.86 10.95 5.98
CA GLN A 231 -3.95 11.65 5.27
C GLN A 231 -5.29 11.67 6.04
N THR A 232 -5.62 10.60 6.78
CA THR A 232 -6.85 10.54 7.58
C THR A 232 -6.75 11.49 8.79
N GLU A 233 -5.61 11.51 9.47
CA GLU A 233 -5.37 12.41 10.59
C GLU A 233 -5.36 13.89 10.14
N MET A 234 -4.74 14.17 9.00
CA MET A 234 -4.75 15.51 8.41
C MET A 234 -6.17 15.93 8.02
N SER A 235 -6.96 15.03 7.42
CA SER A 235 -8.36 15.32 7.10
C SER A 235 -9.17 15.66 8.33
N HIS A 236 -8.97 14.96 9.45
CA HIS A 236 -9.66 15.27 10.71
C HIS A 236 -9.24 16.63 11.29
N GLN A 237 -7.95 16.98 11.20
CA GLN A 237 -7.44 18.25 11.74
C GLN A 237 -7.95 19.47 10.96
N PHE A 238 -8.22 19.31 9.66
CA PHE A 238 -8.64 20.40 8.77
C PHE A 238 -10.12 20.38 8.41
N LEU A 239 -10.96 19.57 9.07
CA LEU A 239 -12.39 19.44 8.77
C LEU A 239 -13.17 20.76 8.78
N ASN A 240 -12.71 21.77 9.51
CA ASN A 240 -13.32 23.09 9.61
C ASN A 240 -12.46 24.19 8.96
N SER A 241 -11.61 23.86 7.98
CA SER A 241 -10.82 24.82 7.22
C SER A 241 -11.45 25.09 5.86
N PRO A 242 -12.20 26.18 5.66
CA PRO A 242 -12.94 26.41 4.42
C PRO A 242 -12.07 26.39 3.16
N SER A 243 -10.83 26.87 3.27
CA SER A 243 -9.86 26.90 2.16
C SER A 243 -9.53 25.52 1.61
N CYS A 244 -9.65 24.45 2.45
CA CYS A 244 -9.22 23.10 2.15
C CYS A 244 -10.28 22.21 1.49
N PHE A 245 -11.47 22.71 1.26
CA PHE A 245 -12.59 21.98 0.64
C PHE A 245 -13.15 22.73 -0.57
N ALA A 246 -13.68 21.98 -1.52
CA ALA A 246 -14.32 22.54 -2.72
C ALA A 246 -15.38 23.59 -2.37
N ASN A 247 -15.64 24.52 -3.30
CA ASN A 247 -16.63 25.57 -3.06
C ASN A 247 -17.98 24.97 -2.67
N ASP A 248 -18.59 25.55 -1.64
CA ASP A 248 -19.89 25.14 -1.07
C ASP A 248 -19.94 23.71 -0.48
N TYR A 249 -18.79 23.05 -0.26
CA TYR A 249 -18.77 21.81 0.52
C TYR A 249 -19.27 22.10 1.95
N PRO A 250 -20.25 21.33 2.48
CA PRO A 250 -20.79 21.57 3.82
C PRO A 250 -19.80 21.14 4.90
N LEU A 251 -19.32 22.08 5.69
CA LEU A 251 -18.41 21.81 6.80
C LEU A 251 -19.20 21.44 8.08
N PRO A 252 -18.58 20.67 9.01
CA PRO A 252 -19.26 20.23 10.23
C PRO A 252 -19.71 21.35 11.17
N ASP A 253 -19.03 22.51 11.16
CA ASP A 253 -19.38 23.71 11.96
C ASP A 253 -20.49 24.57 11.33
N GLY A 254 -20.99 24.20 10.14
CA GLY A 254 -22.03 24.89 9.40
C GLY A 254 -21.54 25.95 8.43
N GLU A 255 -20.20 26.13 8.32
CA GLU A 255 -19.62 26.94 7.24
C GLU A 255 -19.58 26.14 5.93
N SER A 256 -19.13 26.79 4.87
CA SER A 256 -18.99 26.18 3.54
C SER A 256 -17.54 26.27 3.06
N GLY A 257 -17.12 25.27 2.30
CA GLY A 257 -15.84 25.29 1.59
C GLY A 257 -15.71 26.52 0.67
N GLN A 258 -14.52 27.07 0.60
CA GLN A 258 -14.19 28.25 -0.20
C GLN A 258 -13.15 27.94 -1.28
N GLY A 259 -12.66 26.72 -1.34
CA GLY A 259 -11.81 26.18 -2.38
C GLY A 259 -10.58 27.04 -2.72
N ASN A 260 -9.53 26.97 -1.90
CA ASN A 260 -8.31 27.77 -2.13
C ASN A 260 -7.08 26.95 -1.74
N ALA A 261 -6.55 26.16 -2.69
CA ALA A 261 -5.40 25.30 -2.41
C ALA A 261 -4.16 26.05 -1.92
N PRO A 262 -3.79 27.25 -2.42
CA PRO A 262 -2.70 28.04 -1.86
C PRO A 262 -2.90 28.38 -0.38
N SER A 263 -4.07 28.84 0.03
CA SER A 263 -4.37 29.15 1.44
C SER A 263 -4.39 27.90 2.30
N CYS A 264 -5.03 26.81 1.84
CA CYS A 264 -5.01 25.51 2.50
C CYS A 264 -3.57 25.02 2.72
N LYS A 265 -2.72 25.10 1.70
CA LYS A 265 -1.27 24.77 1.78
C LYS A 265 -0.57 25.57 2.88
N GLU A 266 -0.83 26.86 3.02
CA GLU A 266 -0.21 27.70 4.06
C GLU A 266 -0.66 27.30 5.47
N GLU A 267 -1.95 27.01 5.66
CA GLU A 267 -2.48 26.51 6.93
C GLU A 267 -1.84 25.18 7.32
N VAL A 268 -1.77 24.23 6.37
CA VAL A 268 -1.14 22.91 6.56
C VAL A 268 0.35 23.06 6.87
N THR A 269 1.08 23.88 6.12
CA THR A 269 2.50 24.14 6.34
C THR A 269 2.75 24.68 7.75
N SER A 270 1.91 25.61 8.21
CA SER A 270 2.02 26.20 9.54
C SER A 270 1.88 25.14 10.63
N LEU A 271 0.86 24.31 10.57
CA LEU A 271 0.64 23.21 11.55
C LEU A 271 1.80 22.22 11.52
N MET A 272 2.14 21.71 10.37
CA MET A 272 3.13 20.66 10.16
C MET A 272 4.52 21.10 10.66
N ASN A 273 4.94 22.31 10.37
CA ASN A 273 6.25 22.82 10.76
C ASN A 273 6.28 23.35 12.21
N SER A 274 5.16 23.86 12.75
CA SER A 274 5.11 24.31 14.15
C SER A 274 5.00 23.14 15.13
N VAL A 275 4.21 22.11 14.84
CA VAL A 275 3.95 20.97 15.73
C VAL A 275 4.97 19.86 15.50
N HIS A 276 5.09 19.38 14.25
CA HIS A 276 5.91 18.21 13.94
C HIS A 276 7.35 18.54 13.57
N LYS A 277 7.70 19.84 13.36
CA LYS A 277 9.07 20.28 13.02
C LYS A 277 9.65 19.61 11.78
N VAL A 278 8.81 19.30 10.79
CA VAL A 278 9.19 18.51 9.60
C VAL A 278 10.36 19.18 8.86
N ASN A 279 10.24 20.48 8.60
CA ASN A 279 11.29 21.25 7.91
C ASN A 279 12.63 21.24 8.65
N GLN A 280 12.61 21.33 9.98
CA GLN A 280 13.82 21.33 10.80
C GLN A 280 14.51 19.95 10.82
N GLN A 281 13.74 18.87 10.68
CA GLN A 281 14.27 17.51 10.74
C GLN A 281 14.77 17.02 9.38
N ILE A 282 14.14 17.39 8.27
CA ILE A 282 14.41 16.79 6.97
C ILE A 282 15.21 17.73 6.04
N GLN A 283 14.87 19.01 5.93
CA GLN A 283 15.52 19.91 4.98
C GLN A 283 17.04 19.98 5.13
N PRO A 284 17.63 20.09 6.34
CA PRO A 284 19.09 20.15 6.48
C PRO A 284 19.79 18.89 5.96
N LEU A 285 19.13 17.72 6.11
CA LEU A 285 19.68 16.45 5.66
C LEU A 285 19.67 16.33 4.14
N LEU A 286 18.55 16.68 3.51
CA LEU A 286 18.41 16.65 2.05
C LEU A 286 19.24 17.74 1.36
N ALA A 287 19.46 18.89 2.01
CA ALA A 287 20.36 19.92 1.50
C ALA A 287 21.82 19.45 1.43
N LEU A 288 22.25 18.62 2.38
CA LEU A 288 23.60 18.03 2.41
C LEU A 288 23.71 16.76 1.55
N ASN A 289 22.62 16.02 1.41
CA ASN A 289 22.58 14.75 0.71
C ASN A 289 21.37 14.70 -0.24
N PRO A 290 21.43 15.41 -1.37
CA PRO A 290 20.31 15.49 -2.30
C PRO A 290 19.99 14.13 -2.89
N VAL A 291 18.71 13.76 -2.86
CA VAL A 291 18.17 12.56 -3.49
C VAL A 291 17.64 12.94 -4.87
N ASN A 292 18.19 12.28 -5.90
CA ASN A 292 17.87 12.60 -7.28
C ASN A 292 16.56 11.98 -7.74
N GLU A 293 16.20 10.83 -7.20
CA GLU A 293 15.04 10.04 -7.65
C GLU A 293 14.19 9.64 -6.45
N TRP A 294 12.93 10.01 -6.49
CA TRP A 294 11.95 9.74 -5.46
C TRP A 294 10.82 8.88 -5.96
N TYR A 295 10.46 7.90 -5.16
CA TYR A 295 9.24 7.11 -5.33
C TYR A 295 8.28 7.38 -4.18
N SER A 296 7.00 7.51 -4.50
CA SER A 296 5.95 7.67 -3.50
C SER A 296 4.90 6.57 -3.64
N ILE A 297 4.41 6.11 -2.49
CA ILE A 297 3.38 5.08 -2.36
C ILE A 297 2.26 5.56 -1.45
N GLY A 298 1.22 4.76 -1.28
CA GLY A 298 0.11 5.06 -0.38
C GLY A 298 -0.88 6.08 -0.94
N GLY A 299 -1.32 7.02 -0.11
CA GLY A 299 -2.41 7.94 -0.42
C GLY A 299 -2.17 8.84 -1.63
N ILE A 300 -0.96 9.30 -1.86
CA ILE A 300 -0.63 10.13 -3.03
C ILE A 300 -0.77 9.34 -4.34
N SER A 301 -0.45 8.04 -4.33
CA SER A 301 -0.64 7.17 -5.49
C SER A 301 -2.12 7.01 -5.83
N ASN A 302 -2.97 6.86 -4.81
CA ASN A 302 -4.41 6.82 -4.98
C ASN A 302 -4.96 8.14 -5.53
N LEU A 303 -4.51 9.28 -4.98
CA LEU A 303 -4.90 10.61 -5.45
C LEU A 303 -4.49 10.84 -6.90
N ALA A 304 -3.22 10.58 -7.23
CA ALA A 304 -2.66 10.79 -8.56
C ALA A 304 -3.27 9.86 -9.63
N SER A 305 -3.75 8.68 -9.23
CA SER A 305 -4.43 7.72 -10.11
C SER A 305 -5.94 7.92 -10.20
N SER A 306 -6.52 8.88 -9.46
CA SER A 306 -7.94 9.18 -9.56
C SER A 306 -8.29 9.83 -10.90
N GLN A 307 -9.57 9.79 -11.31
CA GLN A 307 -10.02 10.30 -12.59
C GLN A 307 -9.86 11.83 -12.75
N LEU A 308 -9.64 12.55 -11.64
CA LEU A 308 -9.53 14.00 -11.62
C LEU A 308 -8.12 14.51 -11.86
N PHE A 309 -7.11 13.66 -11.72
CA PHE A 309 -5.73 14.01 -11.97
C PHE A 309 -5.21 13.34 -13.24
N HIS A 310 -4.36 14.06 -13.97
CA HIS A 310 -3.81 13.61 -15.24
C HIS A 310 -2.29 13.68 -15.18
N PHE A 311 -1.68 12.52 -14.91
CA PHE A 311 -0.24 12.34 -14.89
C PHE A 311 0.16 11.22 -15.84
N GLU A 312 1.21 11.45 -16.62
CA GLU A 312 1.73 10.47 -17.58
C GLU A 312 2.86 9.66 -16.93
N ASN A 313 3.00 8.41 -17.35
CA ASN A 313 4.10 7.52 -16.94
C ASN A 313 4.24 7.31 -15.41
N SER A 314 3.19 7.53 -14.65
CA SER A 314 3.23 7.52 -13.17
C SER A 314 4.24 8.54 -12.59
N GLU A 315 4.36 9.69 -13.21
CA GLU A 315 5.22 10.79 -12.82
C GLU A 315 4.41 12.05 -12.53
N LEU A 316 4.70 12.70 -11.44
CA LEU A 316 4.12 14.00 -11.08
C LEU A 316 5.20 14.98 -10.64
N THR A 317 4.87 16.26 -10.61
CA THR A 317 5.60 17.27 -9.87
C THR A 317 4.69 17.85 -8.79
N ASN A 318 5.25 18.27 -7.66
CA ASN A 318 4.45 18.91 -6.60
C ASN A 318 3.69 20.12 -7.11
N GLN A 319 4.31 20.89 -8.00
CA GLN A 319 3.69 22.06 -8.62
C GLN A 319 2.46 21.66 -9.46
N SER A 320 2.57 20.61 -10.27
CA SER A 320 1.45 20.14 -11.10
C SER A 320 0.33 19.52 -10.26
N LEU A 321 0.66 18.80 -9.17
CA LEU A 321 -0.31 18.24 -8.24
C LEU A 321 -1.16 19.35 -7.60
N LEU A 322 -0.52 20.38 -7.04
CA LEU A 322 -1.21 21.52 -6.43
C LEU A 322 -2.09 22.25 -7.44
N GLN A 323 -1.57 22.53 -8.65
CA GLN A 323 -2.31 23.24 -9.69
C GLN A 323 -3.53 22.45 -10.18
N GLN A 324 -3.41 21.14 -10.37
CA GLN A 324 -4.53 20.32 -10.78
C GLN A 324 -5.58 20.25 -9.66
N GLY A 325 -5.16 20.06 -8.40
CA GLY A 325 -6.05 20.07 -7.25
C GLY A 325 -6.82 21.38 -7.10
N ASP A 326 -6.14 22.52 -7.26
CA ASP A 326 -6.75 23.85 -7.18
C ASP A 326 -7.78 24.06 -8.30
N ASN A 327 -7.39 23.82 -9.54
CA ASN A 327 -8.25 24.13 -10.71
C ASN A 327 -9.40 23.14 -10.88
N GLN A 328 -9.16 21.85 -10.67
CA GLN A 328 -10.12 20.80 -11.00
C GLN A 328 -11.02 20.42 -9.81
N ILE A 329 -10.62 20.77 -8.58
CA ILE A 329 -11.34 20.35 -7.37
C ILE A 329 -11.67 21.55 -6.49
N CYS A 330 -10.66 22.27 -5.96
CA CYS A 330 -10.91 23.31 -4.96
C CYS A 330 -11.87 24.38 -5.48
N HIS A 331 -11.63 24.92 -6.67
CA HIS A 331 -12.46 25.96 -7.27
C HIS A 331 -13.80 25.48 -7.84
N GLN A 332 -14.07 24.15 -7.85
CA GLN A 332 -15.31 23.64 -8.36
C GLN A 332 -16.42 23.68 -7.30
N GLN A 333 -17.67 23.79 -7.75
CA GLN A 333 -18.83 23.65 -6.90
C GLN A 333 -19.00 22.21 -6.45
N TRP A 334 -19.14 22.00 -5.14
CA TRP A 334 -19.22 20.66 -4.57
C TRP A 334 -20.35 19.81 -5.17
N ASP A 335 -21.55 20.38 -5.33
CA ASP A 335 -22.69 19.64 -5.89
C ASP A 335 -22.42 19.14 -7.31
N ILE A 336 -21.66 19.90 -8.10
CA ILE A 336 -21.26 19.51 -9.45
C ILE A 336 -20.24 18.36 -9.40
N LEU A 337 -19.20 18.50 -8.58
CA LEU A 337 -18.18 17.46 -8.41
C LEU A 337 -18.80 16.14 -7.92
N ASN A 338 -19.58 16.22 -6.84
CA ASN A 338 -20.21 15.05 -6.24
C ASN A 338 -21.24 14.40 -7.19
N GLY A 339 -21.91 15.21 -8.03
CA GLY A 339 -22.80 14.69 -9.06
C GLY A 339 -22.09 14.01 -10.23
N GLN A 340 -20.84 14.39 -10.53
CA GLN A 340 -20.02 13.77 -11.58
C GLN A 340 -19.28 12.50 -11.09
N TYR A 341 -18.92 12.47 -9.82
CA TYR A 341 -18.13 11.37 -9.20
C TYR A 341 -18.80 10.85 -7.93
N PRO A 342 -20.05 10.37 -8.00
CA PRO A 342 -20.84 10.03 -6.81
C PRO A 342 -20.32 8.80 -6.05
N ASP A 343 -19.54 7.94 -6.71
CA ASP A 343 -18.99 6.71 -6.14
C ASP A 343 -17.59 6.89 -5.51
N ASP A 344 -17.01 8.11 -5.61
CA ASP A 344 -15.71 8.40 -5.03
C ASP A 344 -15.84 8.87 -3.57
N GLU A 345 -15.75 7.94 -2.64
CA GLU A 345 -15.89 8.19 -1.20
C GLU A 345 -14.83 9.16 -0.63
N TYR A 346 -13.73 9.41 -1.36
CA TYR A 346 -12.61 10.26 -0.93
C TYR A 346 -12.60 11.64 -1.62
N LEU A 347 -13.49 11.87 -2.56
CA LEU A 347 -13.55 13.09 -3.37
C LEU A 347 -13.47 14.38 -2.54
N TYR A 348 -14.17 14.43 -1.41
CA TYR A 348 -14.24 15.62 -0.55
C TYR A 348 -12.88 16.04 0.03
N GLN A 349 -11.92 15.10 0.12
CA GLN A 349 -10.58 15.35 0.66
C GLN A 349 -9.57 15.84 -0.38
N TYR A 350 -9.85 15.75 -1.68
CA TYR A 350 -8.84 15.92 -2.71
C TYR A 350 -8.28 17.34 -2.80
N CYS A 351 -9.06 18.36 -2.45
CA CYS A 351 -8.57 19.74 -2.32
C CYS A 351 -7.53 19.83 -1.18
N LEU A 352 -7.86 19.31 -0.02
CA LEU A 352 -6.93 19.21 1.11
C LEU A 352 -5.68 18.38 0.75
N LEU A 353 -5.86 17.19 0.19
CA LEU A 353 -4.74 16.27 -0.04
C LEU A 353 -3.74 16.79 -1.06
N SER A 354 -4.18 17.45 -2.13
CA SER A 354 -3.28 18.08 -3.09
C SER A 354 -2.44 19.21 -2.46
N SER A 355 -3.08 20.02 -1.60
CA SER A 355 -2.43 21.08 -0.83
C SER A 355 -1.47 20.52 0.21
N TYR A 356 -1.89 19.48 0.91
CA TYR A 356 -1.13 18.82 1.96
C TYR A 356 0.13 18.11 1.43
N TYR A 357 0.02 17.33 0.35
CA TYR A 357 1.20 16.67 -0.20
C TYR A 357 2.22 17.66 -0.75
N TYR A 358 1.78 18.77 -1.36
CA TYR A 358 2.69 19.86 -1.71
C TYR A 358 3.39 20.41 -0.47
N ALA A 359 2.63 20.79 0.56
CA ALA A 359 3.18 21.35 1.79
C ALA A 359 4.20 20.40 2.45
N LEU A 360 3.88 19.10 2.52
CA LEU A 360 4.75 18.08 3.10
C LEU A 360 6.06 17.95 2.34
N MET A 361 6.00 17.79 1.01
CA MET A 361 7.18 17.52 0.21
C MET A 361 8.01 18.77 -0.07
N VAL A 362 7.37 19.92 -0.30
CA VAL A 362 8.09 21.15 -0.64
C VAL A 362 8.42 21.97 0.60
N ASP A 363 7.42 22.36 1.38
CA ASP A 363 7.61 23.26 2.53
C ASP A 363 8.12 22.48 3.78
N GLY A 364 7.85 21.18 3.84
CA GLY A 364 8.34 20.27 4.88
C GLY A 364 9.70 19.65 4.54
N TYR A 365 9.78 18.86 3.50
CA TYR A 365 11.01 18.13 3.15
C TYR A 365 12.02 18.97 2.39
N GLY A 366 11.61 20.05 1.71
CA GLY A 366 12.49 20.90 0.90
C GLY A 366 12.76 20.31 -0.48
N ILE A 367 11.91 19.43 -0.99
CA ILE A 367 11.99 18.91 -2.36
C ILE A 367 11.60 20.03 -3.33
N ASN A 368 12.36 20.18 -4.42
CA ASN A 368 12.04 21.20 -5.42
C ASN A 368 10.63 20.95 -5.99
N PRO A 369 9.75 21.98 -6.06
CA PRO A 369 8.38 21.83 -6.53
C PRO A 369 8.26 21.29 -7.96
N ASN A 370 9.30 21.43 -8.79
CA ASN A 370 9.35 20.93 -10.17
C ASN A 370 10.17 19.64 -10.31
N GLN A 371 10.67 19.08 -9.21
CA GLN A 371 11.32 17.76 -9.25
C GLN A 371 10.29 16.69 -9.57
N THR A 372 10.63 15.79 -10.47
CA THR A 372 9.81 14.60 -10.76
C THR A 372 9.76 13.67 -9.55
N ILE A 373 8.56 13.29 -9.17
CA ILE A 373 8.25 12.26 -8.19
C ILE A 373 7.55 11.14 -8.95
N HIS A 374 8.13 9.95 -8.89
CA HIS A 374 7.47 8.74 -9.39
C HIS A 374 6.49 8.25 -8.33
N TYR A 375 5.32 7.79 -8.73
CA TYR A 375 4.41 7.10 -7.83
C TYR A 375 4.13 5.70 -8.35
N ILE A 376 3.88 4.77 -7.43
CA ILE A 376 3.54 3.40 -7.81
C ILE A 376 2.02 3.29 -7.82
N PRO A 377 1.40 3.10 -9.01
CA PRO A 377 -0.04 3.00 -9.12
C PRO A 377 -0.62 1.85 -8.28
N PRO A 378 -1.82 2.02 -7.70
CA PRO A 378 -2.45 1.01 -6.83
C PRO A 378 -2.58 -0.37 -7.48
N GLU A 379 -2.73 -0.43 -8.81
CA GLU A 379 -2.88 -1.67 -9.58
C GLU A 379 -1.61 -2.55 -9.55
N GLN A 380 -0.46 -1.95 -9.22
CA GLN A 380 0.79 -2.68 -9.12
C GLN A 380 0.93 -3.44 -7.79
N ASN A 381 -0.02 -3.29 -6.87
CA ASN A 381 -0.09 -4.00 -5.58
C ASN A 381 1.23 -4.02 -4.81
N LEU A 382 1.99 -2.91 -4.83
CA LEU A 382 3.18 -2.80 -4.00
C LEU A 382 2.77 -2.49 -2.56
N ASP A 383 3.26 -3.30 -1.65
CA ASP A 383 2.98 -3.18 -0.22
C ASP A 383 4.28 -3.37 0.58
N TRP A 384 4.43 -2.64 1.69
CA TRP A 384 5.60 -2.72 2.58
C TRP A 384 5.84 -4.13 3.11
N THR A 385 4.84 -5.00 3.11
CA THR A 385 4.95 -6.38 3.57
C THR A 385 5.94 -7.22 2.76
N ILE A 386 6.25 -6.84 1.51
CA ILE A 386 7.39 -7.41 0.76
C ILE A 386 8.71 -7.13 1.50
N GLY A 387 8.85 -5.94 2.10
CA GLY A 387 10.01 -5.60 2.93
C GLY A 387 10.14 -6.50 4.16
N VAL A 388 9.02 -6.96 4.72
CA VAL A 388 9.03 -7.96 5.80
C VAL A 388 9.60 -9.28 5.31
N VAL A 389 9.19 -9.76 4.13
CA VAL A 389 9.74 -10.98 3.54
C VAL A 389 11.26 -10.85 3.38
N LEU A 390 11.75 -9.75 2.81
CA LEU A 390 13.18 -9.49 2.62
C LEU A 390 13.98 -9.43 3.93
N HIS A 391 13.34 -9.09 5.03
CA HIS A 391 14.00 -8.87 6.32
C HIS A 391 13.88 -10.06 7.28
N ARG A 392 12.85 -10.92 7.13
CA ARG A 392 12.50 -11.98 8.09
C ARG A 392 12.63 -13.40 7.56
N ALA A 393 12.61 -13.56 6.25
CA ALA A 393 12.70 -14.88 5.61
C ALA A 393 14.11 -15.49 5.64
#